data_5922abfda1e1e00d4b2059f9fb9e07f8
#
_entry.id   5922abfda1e1e00d4b2059f9fb9e07f8
#
_cell.length_a   1.000
_cell.length_b   1.000
_cell.length_c   1.000
_cell.angle_alpha   90.00
_cell.angle_beta   90.00
_cell.angle_gamma   90.00
#
_symmetry.space_group_name_H-M   'P 1'
#
loop_
_entity.id
_entity.type
_entity.pdbx_description
1 polymer ?
#
loop_
_entity_poly.entity_id
_entity_poly.type
_entity_poly.pdbx_seq_one_letter_code
_entity_poly.pdbx_strand_id
1 'polypeptide(L)'
;MRVIAGKYRGRKLKSPPSIQTRPTSDRLRETLFNILAPRIDGRRFLDLCAGTGAVGIEALSRGALDVTFVDQSRKMCALIESNLNSLNVAQSEYQIVPGDALGYLRRHVKKGAQPFHNVFFDPPYATDYETLLNFAGDHVTQILDGEGIVIVEHHKKKLLTDQFQTLTRYRELIQGDSVLGFYRVA
;
A
#
# COMPACT_ATOMS: atom_id res chain seq x y z
N MET A 1 -15.47 -8.99 -1.39
CA MET A 1 -14.36 -8.30 -2.06
C MET A 1 -13.80 -9.19 -3.15
N ARG A 2 -13.29 -8.65 -4.25
CA ARG A 2 -12.74 -9.39 -5.40
C ARG A 2 -11.57 -8.63 -6.03
N VAL A 3 -10.73 -9.35 -6.77
CA VAL A 3 -9.70 -8.75 -7.63
C VAL A 3 -10.38 -8.12 -8.85
N ILE A 4 -9.99 -6.89 -9.20
CA ILE A 4 -10.69 -6.06 -10.20
C ILE A 4 -10.18 -6.33 -11.61
N ALA A 5 -8.86 -6.39 -11.78
CA ALA A 5 -8.23 -6.56 -13.09
C ALA A 5 -6.98 -7.44 -13.03
N GLY A 6 -6.37 -7.72 -14.18
CA GLY A 6 -5.12 -8.48 -14.32
C GLY A 6 -5.28 -9.98 -14.22
N LYS A 7 -4.17 -10.67 -13.90
CA LYS A 7 -4.01 -12.14 -13.86
C LYS A 7 -5.06 -12.86 -13.02
N TYR A 8 -5.49 -12.23 -11.92
CA TYR A 8 -6.45 -12.83 -10.97
C TYR A 8 -7.85 -12.21 -11.02
N ARG A 9 -8.18 -11.47 -12.06
CA ARG A 9 -9.47 -10.77 -12.21
C ARG A 9 -10.67 -11.66 -11.87
N GLY A 10 -11.62 -11.10 -11.07
CA GLY A 10 -12.86 -11.75 -10.67
C GLY A 10 -12.74 -12.73 -9.51
N ARG A 11 -11.51 -13.14 -9.12
CA ARG A 11 -11.30 -14.06 -7.98
C ARG A 11 -11.73 -13.38 -6.67
N LYS A 12 -12.47 -14.13 -5.86
CA LYS A 12 -12.95 -13.66 -4.55
C LYS A 12 -11.84 -13.70 -3.53
N LEU A 13 -11.72 -12.65 -2.73
CA LEU A 13 -10.84 -12.57 -1.57
C LEU A 13 -11.65 -12.74 -0.29
N LYS A 14 -11.11 -13.48 0.66
CA LYS A 14 -11.66 -13.60 2.00
C LYS A 14 -11.56 -12.26 2.72
N SER A 15 -12.56 -11.94 3.52
CA SER A 15 -12.62 -10.74 4.36
C SER A 15 -13.00 -11.16 5.79
N PRO A 16 -12.61 -10.39 6.82
CA PRO A 16 -13.05 -10.67 8.18
C PRO A 16 -14.58 -10.61 8.29
N PRO A 17 -15.21 -11.42 9.16
CA PRO A 17 -16.66 -11.46 9.31
C PRO A 17 -17.25 -10.16 9.93
N SER A 18 -16.45 -9.37 10.64
CA SER A 18 -16.86 -8.07 11.19
C SER A 18 -16.05 -6.96 10.55
N ILE A 19 -16.70 -6.19 9.67
CA ILE A 19 -16.10 -5.03 9.02
C ILE A 19 -16.23 -3.83 9.97
N GLN A 20 -15.37 -3.71 10.95
CA GLN A 20 -15.12 -2.42 11.63
C GLN A 20 -14.09 -1.56 10.86
N THR A 21 -13.35 -2.16 9.95
CA THR A 21 -12.49 -1.47 9.01
C THR A 21 -13.21 -1.42 7.66
N ARG A 22 -13.44 -0.22 7.13
CA ARG A 22 -13.96 -0.01 5.78
C ARG A 22 -12.83 -0.37 4.82
N PRO A 23 -12.87 -1.53 4.12
CA PRO A 23 -11.84 -1.83 3.14
C PRO A 23 -11.86 -0.77 2.06
N THR A 24 -10.72 -0.41 1.50
CA THR A 24 -10.65 0.37 0.26
C THR A 24 -11.69 -0.17 -0.71
N SER A 25 -12.68 0.63 -1.05
CA SER A 25 -13.80 0.16 -1.86
C SER A 25 -13.30 -0.35 -3.21
N ASP A 26 -13.99 -1.33 -3.81
CA ASP A 26 -13.65 -1.84 -5.14
C ASP A 26 -13.46 -0.69 -6.14
N ARG A 27 -14.33 0.34 -6.08
CA ARG A 27 -14.27 1.52 -6.93
C ARG A 27 -13.03 2.40 -6.67
N LEU A 28 -12.67 2.62 -5.39
CA LEU A 28 -11.49 3.42 -5.06
C LEU A 28 -10.21 2.69 -5.48
N ARG A 29 -10.16 1.37 -5.26
CA ARG A 29 -9.05 0.52 -5.69
C ARG A 29 -8.92 0.50 -7.23
N GLU A 30 -10.03 0.43 -7.96
CA GLU A 30 -10.02 0.56 -9.42
C GLU A 30 -9.45 1.91 -9.86
N THR A 31 -9.90 3.00 -9.26
CA THR A 31 -9.40 4.35 -9.56
C THR A 31 -7.91 4.47 -9.23
N LEU A 32 -7.46 4.00 -8.06
CA LEU A 32 -6.05 3.96 -7.67
C LEU A 32 -5.21 3.27 -8.76
N PHE A 33 -5.58 2.07 -9.13
CA PHE A 33 -4.78 1.29 -10.09
C PHE A 33 -4.90 1.76 -11.53
N ASN A 34 -5.95 2.48 -11.92
CA ASN A 34 -6.00 3.16 -13.21
C ASN A 34 -4.97 4.31 -13.28
N ILE A 35 -4.75 5.00 -12.15
CA ILE A 35 -3.70 6.03 -12.04
C ILE A 35 -2.31 5.39 -12.06
N LEU A 36 -2.14 4.25 -11.39
CA LEU A 36 -0.88 3.53 -11.27
C LEU A 36 -0.54 2.68 -12.50
N ALA A 37 -1.48 2.47 -13.44
CA ALA A 37 -1.30 1.54 -14.56
C ALA A 37 0.07 1.62 -15.27
N PRO A 38 0.62 2.81 -15.60
CA PRO A 38 1.93 2.91 -16.22
C PRO A 38 3.12 2.65 -15.28
N ARG A 39 2.88 2.40 -13.98
CA ARG A 39 3.90 2.33 -12.92
C ARG A 39 3.84 1.04 -12.10
N ILE A 40 3.10 0.02 -12.53
CA ILE A 40 2.91 -1.22 -11.75
C ILE A 40 3.70 -2.38 -12.32
N ASP A 41 3.65 -2.58 -13.64
CA ASP A 41 4.26 -3.73 -14.28
C ASP A 41 5.78 -3.79 -14.06
N GLY A 42 6.28 -4.93 -13.58
CA GLY A 42 7.67 -5.15 -13.22
C GLY A 42 8.19 -4.32 -12.03
N ARG A 43 7.31 -3.67 -11.26
CA ARG A 43 7.67 -2.74 -10.18
C ARG A 43 7.45 -3.35 -8.80
N ARG A 44 8.30 -2.99 -7.83
CA ARG A 44 8.17 -3.38 -6.43
C ARG A 44 7.14 -2.52 -5.71
N PHE A 45 6.24 -3.17 -4.97
CA PHE A 45 5.15 -2.52 -4.27
C PHE A 45 5.21 -2.80 -2.76
N LEU A 46 5.00 -1.77 -1.93
CA LEU A 46 4.89 -1.88 -0.48
C LEU A 46 3.47 -1.50 -0.05
N ASP A 47 2.78 -2.42 0.61
CA ASP A 47 1.44 -2.24 1.17
C ASP A 47 1.55 -2.13 2.71
N LEU A 48 1.54 -0.89 3.21
CA LEU A 48 1.63 -0.59 4.65
C LEU A 48 0.24 -0.52 5.25
N CYS A 49 0.03 -1.21 6.38
CA CYS A 49 -1.26 -1.43 7.01
C CYS A 49 -2.20 -2.22 6.09
N ALA A 50 -1.68 -3.32 5.52
CA ALA A 50 -2.26 -4.04 4.39
C ALA A 50 -3.67 -4.63 4.64
N GLY A 51 -4.09 -4.81 5.89
CA GLY A 51 -5.40 -5.33 6.26
C GLY A 51 -5.72 -6.66 5.58
N THR A 52 -6.66 -6.68 4.65
CA THR A 52 -7.01 -7.89 3.90
C THR A 52 -6.03 -8.23 2.76
N GLY A 53 -5.07 -7.35 2.48
CA GLY A 53 -4.12 -7.46 1.38
C GLY A 53 -4.70 -7.11 0.01
N ALA A 54 -5.89 -6.54 -0.05
CA ALA A 54 -6.59 -6.32 -1.32
C ALA A 54 -5.86 -5.39 -2.28
N VAL A 55 -5.14 -4.38 -1.76
CA VAL A 55 -4.38 -3.43 -2.58
C VAL A 55 -3.12 -4.12 -3.12
N GLY A 56 -2.31 -4.73 -2.28
CA GLY A 56 -1.12 -5.45 -2.73
C GLY A 56 -1.44 -6.64 -3.66
N ILE A 57 -2.54 -7.38 -3.41
CA ILE A 57 -2.98 -8.47 -4.30
C ILE A 57 -3.43 -7.91 -5.66
N GLU A 58 -4.09 -6.76 -5.71
CA GLU A 58 -4.42 -6.09 -6.96
C GLU A 58 -3.15 -5.66 -7.72
N ALA A 59 -2.11 -5.17 -7.00
CA ALA A 59 -0.80 -4.85 -7.60
C ALA A 59 -0.18 -6.09 -8.25
N LEU A 60 -0.11 -7.24 -7.55
CA LEU A 60 0.36 -8.51 -8.12
C LEU A 60 -0.46 -8.94 -9.34
N SER A 61 -1.77 -8.80 -9.27
CA SER A 61 -2.66 -9.14 -10.38
C SER A 61 -2.39 -8.30 -11.63
N ARG A 62 -1.90 -7.08 -11.46
CA ARG A 62 -1.58 -6.15 -12.55
C ARG A 62 -0.10 -6.12 -12.95
N GLY A 63 0.69 -7.10 -12.49
CA GLY A 63 2.05 -7.31 -12.94
C GLY A 63 3.13 -6.74 -12.04
N ALA A 64 2.83 -6.33 -10.79
CA ALA A 64 3.90 -5.98 -9.85
C ALA A 64 4.91 -7.13 -9.74
N LEU A 65 6.20 -6.78 -9.71
CA LEU A 65 7.30 -7.75 -9.62
C LEU A 65 7.25 -8.53 -8.31
N ASP A 66 7.13 -7.80 -7.22
CA ASP A 66 6.94 -8.32 -5.88
C ASP A 66 6.14 -7.34 -5.01
N VAL A 67 5.45 -7.87 -3.99
CA VAL A 67 4.73 -7.07 -3.01
C VAL A 67 5.13 -7.43 -1.60
N THR A 68 5.51 -6.42 -0.82
CA THR A 68 5.67 -6.57 0.62
C THR A 68 4.42 -6.07 1.33
N PHE A 69 3.77 -6.96 2.08
CA PHE A 69 2.62 -6.64 2.92
C PHE A 69 3.08 -6.46 4.36
N VAL A 70 2.73 -5.33 4.97
CA VAL A 70 3.03 -5.04 6.38
C VAL A 70 1.74 -4.80 7.13
N ASP A 71 1.49 -5.58 8.18
CA ASP A 71 0.35 -5.36 9.06
C ASP A 71 0.71 -5.79 10.51
N GLN A 72 0.27 -4.98 11.49
CA GLN A 72 0.52 -5.31 12.90
C GLN A 72 -0.31 -6.49 13.40
N SER A 73 -1.43 -6.78 12.76
CA SER A 73 -2.32 -7.86 13.11
C SER A 73 -1.87 -9.19 12.51
N ARG A 74 -1.38 -10.11 13.32
CA ARG A 74 -1.05 -11.47 12.87
C ARG A 74 -2.25 -12.17 12.22
N LYS A 75 -3.48 -11.84 12.65
CA LYS A 75 -4.71 -12.36 12.04
C LYS A 75 -4.87 -11.84 10.59
N MET A 76 -4.55 -10.59 10.33
CA MET A 76 -4.57 -10.03 8.97
C MET A 76 -3.44 -10.63 8.12
N CYS A 77 -2.25 -10.80 8.67
CA CYS A 77 -1.15 -11.49 7.98
C CYS A 77 -1.55 -12.90 7.54
N ALA A 78 -2.18 -13.70 8.42
CA ALA A 78 -2.67 -15.03 8.07
C ALA A 78 -3.80 -14.99 7.03
N LEU A 79 -4.64 -13.96 7.04
CA LEU A 79 -5.68 -13.76 6.04
C LEU A 79 -5.07 -13.41 4.66
N ILE A 80 -4.07 -12.55 4.61
CA ILE A 80 -3.33 -12.23 3.39
C ILE A 80 -2.71 -13.50 2.80
N GLU A 81 -2.01 -14.29 3.63
CA GLU A 81 -1.41 -15.54 3.20
C GLU A 81 -2.46 -16.52 2.64
N SER A 82 -3.60 -16.65 3.32
CA SER A 82 -4.72 -17.50 2.84
C SER A 82 -5.28 -17.01 1.49
N ASN A 83 -5.35 -15.69 1.27
CA ASN A 83 -5.79 -15.12 0.00
C ASN A 83 -4.78 -15.40 -1.12
N LEU A 84 -3.48 -15.16 -0.86
CA LEU A 84 -2.40 -15.42 -1.82
C LEU A 84 -2.33 -16.90 -2.22
N ASN A 85 -2.42 -17.81 -1.24
CA ASN A 85 -2.46 -19.25 -1.49
C ASN A 85 -3.66 -19.66 -2.34
N SER A 86 -4.85 -19.09 -2.10
CA SER A 86 -6.06 -19.37 -2.91
C SER A 86 -5.95 -18.93 -4.37
N LEU A 87 -5.06 -17.99 -4.64
CA LEU A 87 -4.76 -17.47 -5.97
C LEU A 87 -3.58 -18.19 -6.63
N ASN A 88 -2.89 -19.09 -5.92
CA ASN A 88 -1.65 -19.74 -6.34
C ASN A 88 -0.54 -18.73 -6.70
N VAL A 89 -0.40 -17.66 -5.90
CA VAL A 89 0.70 -16.69 -6.06
C VAL A 89 2.00 -17.37 -5.64
N ALA A 90 3.06 -17.24 -6.44
CA ALA A 90 4.35 -17.82 -6.11
C ALA A 90 4.97 -17.13 -4.88
N GLN A 91 5.61 -17.91 -4.00
CA GLN A 91 6.23 -17.40 -2.78
C GLN A 91 7.32 -16.34 -3.04
N SER A 92 7.92 -16.37 -4.22
CA SER A 92 8.92 -15.38 -4.65
C SER A 92 8.32 -14.01 -5.02
N GLU A 93 7.00 -13.94 -5.25
CA GLU A 93 6.32 -12.70 -5.67
C GLU A 93 5.84 -11.87 -4.45
N TYR A 94 5.98 -12.37 -3.22
CA TYR A 94 5.51 -11.62 -2.06
C TYR A 94 6.29 -11.87 -0.78
N GLN A 95 6.18 -10.92 0.15
CA GLN A 95 6.62 -11.04 1.54
C GLN A 95 5.53 -10.53 2.47
N ILE A 96 5.23 -11.24 3.55
CA ILE A 96 4.31 -10.80 4.61
C ILE A 96 5.13 -10.54 5.86
N VAL A 97 5.05 -9.32 6.40
CA VAL A 97 5.82 -8.88 7.57
C VAL A 97 4.88 -8.44 8.69
N PRO A 98 4.72 -9.26 9.75
CA PRO A 98 3.99 -8.83 10.93
C PRO A 98 4.74 -7.68 11.64
N GLY A 99 4.07 -6.54 11.82
CA GLY A 99 4.64 -5.38 12.51
C GLY A 99 3.97 -4.06 12.15
N ASP A 100 4.35 -3.02 12.86
CA ASP A 100 3.90 -1.66 12.56
C ASP A 100 4.66 -1.07 11.37
N ALA A 101 3.99 -0.15 10.67
CA ALA A 101 4.49 0.45 9.43
C ALA A 101 5.81 1.22 9.64
N LEU A 102 5.89 2.08 10.68
CA LEU A 102 7.08 2.89 10.94
C LEU A 102 8.26 2.01 11.36
N GLY A 103 8.02 1.02 12.23
CA GLY A 103 9.04 0.05 12.64
C GLY A 103 9.56 -0.77 11.45
N TYR A 104 8.69 -1.10 10.49
CA TYR A 104 9.13 -1.74 9.24
C TYR A 104 10.04 -0.82 8.44
N LEU A 105 9.65 0.43 8.18
CA LEU A 105 10.47 1.38 7.42
C LEU A 105 11.84 1.62 8.06
N ARG A 106 11.89 1.77 9.40
CA ARG A 106 13.15 1.90 10.14
C ARG A 106 14.09 0.70 9.94
N ARG A 107 13.53 -0.52 9.97
CA ARG A 107 14.32 -1.74 9.71
C ARG A 107 14.76 -1.85 8.26
N HIS A 108 13.90 -1.45 7.31
CA HIS A 108 14.19 -1.43 5.89
C HIS A 108 15.39 -0.52 5.58
N VAL A 109 15.35 0.72 6.07
CA VAL A 109 16.43 1.71 5.95
C VAL A 109 17.74 1.18 6.58
N LYS A 110 17.65 0.70 7.84
CA LYS A 110 18.82 0.17 8.55
C LYS A 110 19.51 -1.00 7.82
N LYS A 111 18.73 -1.83 7.13
CA LYS A 111 19.26 -2.99 6.37
C LYS A 111 19.83 -2.60 5.01
N GLY A 112 19.62 -1.38 4.53
CA GLY A 112 19.98 -0.99 3.17
C GLY A 112 19.26 -1.86 2.11
N ALA A 113 18.01 -2.24 2.38
CA ALA A 113 17.23 -3.07 1.48
C ALA A 113 16.85 -2.29 0.21
N GLN A 114 16.57 -3.02 -0.87
CA GLN A 114 16.22 -2.39 -2.16
C GLN A 114 14.95 -1.52 -2.03
N PRO A 115 14.95 -0.29 -2.56
CA PRO A 115 13.83 0.62 -2.47
C PRO A 115 12.60 0.13 -3.26
N PHE A 116 11.45 0.70 -2.99
CA PHE A 116 10.17 0.42 -3.64
C PHE A 116 9.85 1.46 -4.71
N HIS A 117 9.08 1.07 -5.71
CA HIS A 117 8.58 1.99 -6.73
C HIS A 117 7.23 2.61 -6.31
N ASN A 118 6.43 1.85 -5.56
CA ASN A 118 5.14 2.31 -5.06
C ASN A 118 4.99 1.90 -3.60
N VAL A 119 4.69 2.86 -2.73
CA VAL A 119 4.35 2.64 -1.32
C VAL A 119 2.92 3.08 -1.10
N PHE A 120 2.06 2.17 -0.70
CA PHE A 120 0.68 2.47 -0.31
C PHE A 120 0.56 2.45 1.21
N PHE A 121 -0.08 3.47 1.78
CA PHE A 121 -0.24 3.65 3.20
C PHE A 121 -1.70 3.99 3.53
N ASP A 122 -2.43 3.04 4.11
CA ASP A 122 -3.82 3.17 4.57
C ASP A 122 -3.93 2.78 6.04
N PRO A 123 -3.46 3.63 6.96
CA PRO A 123 -3.51 3.32 8.37
C PRO A 123 -4.90 3.57 8.98
N PRO A 124 -5.22 2.97 10.15
CA PRO A 124 -6.38 3.34 10.93
C PRO A 124 -6.43 4.85 11.21
N TYR A 125 -7.63 5.43 11.26
CA TYR A 125 -7.84 6.89 11.39
C TYR A 125 -7.14 7.56 12.57
N ALA A 126 -6.87 6.83 13.64
CA ALA A 126 -6.17 7.33 14.83
C ALA A 126 -4.65 7.37 14.68
N THR A 127 -4.10 6.93 13.55
CA THR A 127 -2.66 6.86 13.34
C THR A 127 -2.05 8.24 13.15
N ASP A 128 -0.84 8.41 13.63
CA ASP A 128 0.01 9.56 13.34
C ASP A 128 0.62 9.40 11.94
N TYR A 129 -0.01 10.03 10.95
CA TYR A 129 0.45 10.03 9.57
C TYR A 129 1.76 10.81 9.40
N GLU A 130 1.90 11.91 10.15
CA GLU A 130 3.00 12.85 9.98
C GLU A 130 4.34 12.22 10.35
N THR A 131 4.41 11.52 11.47
CA THR A 131 5.64 10.85 11.89
C THR A 131 6.14 9.85 10.83
N LEU A 132 5.25 9.06 10.25
CA LEU A 132 5.65 8.10 9.21
C LEU A 132 6.04 8.80 7.91
N LEU A 133 5.27 9.78 7.47
CA LEU A 133 5.53 10.48 6.20
C LEU A 133 6.78 11.35 6.27
N ASN A 134 7.04 12.02 7.41
CA ASN A 134 8.29 12.73 7.63
C ASN A 134 9.49 11.78 7.63
N PHE A 135 9.38 10.62 8.31
CA PHE A 135 10.43 9.61 8.25
C PHE A 135 10.69 9.12 6.82
N ALA A 136 9.63 8.88 6.05
CA ALA A 136 9.76 8.48 4.64
C ALA A 136 10.41 9.57 3.79
N GLY A 137 10.09 10.84 4.03
CA GLY A 137 10.73 11.98 3.35
C GLY A 137 12.20 12.17 3.70
N ASP A 138 12.56 11.99 4.99
CA ASP A 138 13.97 12.06 5.44
C ASP A 138 14.84 10.94 4.84
N HIS A 139 14.25 9.78 4.54
CA HIS A 139 14.96 8.60 4.06
C HIS A 139 14.50 8.18 2.65
N VAL A 140 14.08 9.13 1.85
CA VAL A 140 13.39 8.88 0.58
C VAL A 140 14.19 8.00 -0.37
N THR A 141 15.50 8.22 -0.54
CA THR A 141 16.37 7.45 -1.44
C THR A 141 16.59 6.00 -0.99
N GLN A 142 16.30 5.70 0.27
CA GLN A 142 16.41 4.34 0.83
C GLN A 142 15.06 3.62 0.80
N ILE A 143 13.94 4.37 0.69
CA ILE A 143 12.59 3.81 0.69
C ILE A 143 12.01 3.77 -0.71
N LEU A 144 12.24 4.82 -1.53
CA LEU A 144 11.72 4.94 -2.88
C LEU A 144 12.85 4.85 -3.91
N ASP A 145 12.58 4.12 -4.97
CA ASP A 145 13.34 4.23 -6.22
C ASP A 145 13.16 5.64 -6.80
N GLY A 146 14.10 6.13 -7.64
CA GLY A 146 14.17 7.52 -8.07
C GLY A 146 12.87 8.13 -8.61
N GLU A 147 12.02 7.33 -9.28
CA GLU A 147 10.68 7.76 -9.72
C GLU A 147 9.54 7.23 -8.83
N GLY A 148 9.90 6.68 -7.67
CA GLY A 148 8.95 6.08 -6.74
C GLY A 148 7.95 7.09 -6.18
N ILE A 149 6.80 6.59 -5.75
CA ILE A 149 5.73 7.40 -5.16
C ILE A 149 5.22 6.80 -3.86
N VAL A 150 4.78 7.67 -2.96
CA VAL A 150 3.98 7.30 -1.78
C VAL A 150 2.54 7.68 -2.04
N ILE A 151 1.63 6.74 -1.85
CA ILE A 151 0.19 6.95 -1.93
C ILE A 151 -0.38 6.79 -0.53
N VAL A 152 -1.13 7.79 -0.07
CA VAL A 152 -1.75 7.80 1.25
C VAL A 152 -3.26 7.81 1.11
N GLU A 153 -3.93 6.80 1.66
CA GLU A 153 -5.38 6.85 1.82
C GLU A 153 -5.71 7.45 3.21
N HIS A 154 -6.62 8.42 3.24
CA HIS A 154 -7.11 8.99 4.48
C HIS A 154 -8.57 9.46 4.34
N HIS A 155 -9.23 9.66 5.46
CA HIS A 155 -10.57 10.24 5.45
C HIS A 155 -10.51 11.74 5.10
N LYS A 156 -11.48 12.26 4.33
CA LYS A 156 -11.54 13.67 3.88
C LYS A 156 -11.52 14.71 5.01
N LYS A 157 -11.90 14.33 6.24
CA LYS A 157 -11.81 15.21 7.42
C LYS A 157 -10.39 15.33 7.98
N LYS A 158 -9.49 14.42 7.60
CA LYS A 158 -8.07 14.48 7.98
C LYS A 158 -7.34 15.33 6.95
N LEU A 159 -6.87 16.48 7.35
CA LEU A 159 -6.06 17.34 6.49
C LEU A 159 -4.59 16.89 6.62
N LEU A 160 -3.99 16.55 5.50
CA LEU A 160 -2.56 16.29 5.40
C LEU A 160 -1.89 17.46 4.67
N THR A 161 -0.67 17.79 5.07
CA THR A 161 0.12 18.83 4.41
C THR A 161 0.52 18.41 3.00
N ASP A 162 0.84 19.39 2.15
CA ASP A 162 1.35 19.15 0.81
C ASP A 162 2.80 18.67 0.80
N GLN A 163 3.50 18.83 1.92
CA GLN A 163 4.93 18.52 2.02
C GLN A 163 5.25 17.77 3.32
N PHE A 164 6.03 16.69 3.18
CA PHE A 164 6.64 15.94 4.27
C PHE A 164 8.13 15.78 3.96
N GLN A 165 8.96 16.66 4.52
CA GLN A 165 10.40 16.73 4.21
C GLN A 165 10.63 16.88 2.69
N THR A 166 11.26 15.90 2.05
CA THR A 166 11.52 15.89 0.60
C THR A 166 10.35 15.38 -0.25
N LEU A 167 9.28 14.87 0.38
CA LEU A 167 8.09 14.40 -0.32
C LEU A 167 7.11 15.55 -0.53
N THR A 168 6.69 15.78 -1.77
CA THR A 168 5.70 16.80 -2.14
C THR A 168 4.49 16.16 -2.80
N ARG A 169 3.27 16.56 -2.38
CA ARG A 169 2.03 16.12 -2.98
C ARG A 169 1.87 16.73 -4.36
N TYR A 170 1.84 15.88 -5.38
CA TYR A 170 1.64 16.32 -6.75
C TYR A 170 0.23 16.05 -7.28
N ARG A 171 -0.54 15.23 -6.56
CA ARG A 171 -1.91 14.88 -6.94
C ARG A 171 -2.73 14.52 -5.71
N GLU A 172 -3.99 14.89 -5.73
CA GLU A 172 -5.00 14.45 -4.77
C GLU A 172 -6.24 13.98 -5.53
N LEU A 173 -6.91 12.94 -5.01
CA LEU A 173 -8.15 12.43 -5.54
C LEU A 173 -9.13 12.18 -4.39
N ILE A 174 -10.31 12.80 -4.46
CA ILE A 174 -11.37 12.63 -3.48
C ILE A 174 -12.44 11.73 -4.07
N GLN A 175 -12.81 10.67 -3.34
CA GLN A 175 -13.88 9.78 -3.73
C GLN A 175 -14.72 9.37 -2.51
N GLY A 176 -15.91 9.94 -2.40
CA GLY A 176 -16.78 9.79 -1.23
C GLY A 176 -16.16 10.42 0.01
N ASP A 177 -15.87 9.62 1.01
CA ASP A 177 -15.21 10.05 2.24
C ASP A 177 -13.71 9.76 2.26
N SER A 178 -13.18 9.04 1.26
CA SER A 178 -11.76 8.73 1.14
C SER A 178 -11.04 9.72 0.22
N VAL A 179 -9.79 10.01 0.58
CA VAL A 179 -8.86 10.82 -0.20
C VAL A 179 -7.62 9.97 -0.47
N LEU A 180 -7.13 10.00 -1.70
CA LEU A 180 -5.83 9.49 -2.09
C LEU A 180 -4.89 10.65 -2.36
N GLY A 181 -3.90 10.85 -1.50
CA GLY A 181 -2.81 11.79 -1.70
C GLY A 181 -1.61 11.08 -2.34
N PHE A 182 -1.08 11.63 -3.43
CA PHE A 182 0.07 11.08 -4.15
C PHE A 182 1.28 11.99 -3.94
N TYR A 183 2.34 11.45 -3.37
CA TYR A 183 3.56 12.16 -3.01
C TYR A 183 4.74 11.60 -3.78
N ARG A 184 5.67 12.46 -4.17
CA ARG A 184 6.95 12.11 -4.78
C ARG A 184 8.05 13.04 -4.31
N VAL A 185 9.27 12.73 -4.64
CA VAL A 185 10.39 13.68 -4.48
C VAL A 185 10.13 14.90 -5.35
N ALA A 186 10.36 16.10 -4.79
CA ALA A 186 10.18 17.38 -5.47
C ALA A 186 11.20 17.57 -6.61
#